data_c17a12a882321bb7f66c43199114a2de
#
_entry.id   c17a12a882321bb7f66c43199114a2de
#
_cell.length_a   1.000
_cell.length_b   1.000
_cell.length_c   1.000
_cell.angle_alpha   90.00
_cell.angle_beta   90.00
_cell.angle_gamma   90.00
#
_symmetry.space_group_name_H-M   'P 1'
#
loop_
_entity.id
_entity.type
_entity.pdbx_description
1 polymer ?
#
loop_
_entity_poly.entity_id
_entity_poly.type
_entity_poly.pdbx_seq_one_letter_code
_entity_poly.pdbx_strand_id
1 'polypeptide(L)'
;MKICFVISDIESEAIGTSVVLMKKAHERGHDLYVMSVGDFIFHHDKPISLRCKKVPKTPKSRTVEKFWERVQDEELKYKVISSSDLDVLFLRNNPTEETDDRHWAEHSGIAFARMIQQNGVLVLNDAFAMSHAFIDKLYFEELPSIIKPNSLITRNKEDLLKFWKDNGKKMVLKPLEGSGGQNVYLIDKDKKNLNQIIETITKKGYVIAQEFLPEVSKGDVRVILM
;
A
#
# COMPACT_ATOMS: atom_id res chain seq x y z
N MET A 1 20.10 -1.55 16.02
CA MET A 1 19.45 -0.42 15.34
C MET A 1 18.12 -0.13 16.02
N LYS A 2 17.69 1.12 15.98
CA LYS A 2 16.35 1.57 16.36
C LYS A 2 15.48 1.64 15.10
N ILE A 3 14.48 0.78 14.99
CA ILE A 3 13.62 0.64 13.81
C ILE A 3 12.19 0.95 14.21
N CYS A 4 11.54 1.86 13.49
CA CYS A 4 10.12 2.15 13.67
C CYS A 4 9.32 1.67 12.45
N PHE A 5 8.32 0.85 12.67
CA PHE A 5 7.35 0.45 11.65
C PHE A 5 6.12 1.35 11.74
N VAL A 6 5.73 1.89 10.60
CA VAL A 6 4.49 2.65 10.40
C VAL A 6 3.51 1.75 9.66
N ILE A 7 2.40 1.44 10.27
CA ILE A 7 1.30 0.63 9.70
C ILE A 7 0.02 1.47 9.64
N SER A 8 -1.03 0.98 9.00
CA SER A 8 -2.28 1.72 8.91
C SER A 8 -2.87 1.96 10.29
N ASP A 9 -3.00 0.90 11.09
CA ASP A 9 -3.48 1.03 12.47
C ASP A 9 -3.07 -0.19 13.30
N ILE A 10 -2.58 0.01 14.54
CA ILE A 10 -2.10 -1.09 15.41
C ILE A 10 -3.24 -2.01 15.84
N GLU A 11 -4.44 -1.47 16.05
CA GLU A 11 -5.55 -2.25 16.61
C GLU A 11 -6.20 -3.15 15.56
N SER A 12 -6.27 -2.66 14.30
CA SER A 12 -6.93 -3.34 13.18
C SER A 12 -5.99 -4.10 12.24
N GLU A 13 -4.66 -3.93 12.37
CA GLU A 13 -3.69 -4.58 11.48
C GLU A 13 -3.77 -6.11 11.57
N ALA A 14 -3.97 -6.74 10.44
CA ALA A 14 -3.97 -8.20 10.35
C ALA A 14 -2.57 -8.79 10.38
N ILE A 15 -2.45 -10.04 10.83
CA ILE A 15 -1.18 -10.76 10.79
C ILE A 15 -0.80 -11.06 9.34
N GLY A 16 0.17 -10.32 8.85
CA GLY A 16 0.66 -10.38 7.48
C GLY A 16 2.17 -10.15 7.43
N THR A 17 2.67 -9.80 6.26
CA THR A 17 4.11 -9.57 6.01
C THR A 17 4.70 -8.53 6.95
N SER A 18 3.97 -7.45 7.25
CA SER A 18 4.44 -6.39 8.16
C SER A 18 4.75 -6.93 9.55
N VAL A 19 3.83 -7.72 10.13
CA VAL A 19 3.99 -8.32 11.47
C VAL A 19 5.14 -9.34 11.50
N VAL A 20 5.30 -10.13 10.44
CA VAL A 20 6.41 -11.08 10.30
C VAL A 20 7.75 -10.35 10.26
N LEU A 21 7.86 -9.25 9.50
CA LEU A 21 9.07 -8.42 9.45
C LEU A 21 9.40 -7.79 10.79
N MET A 22 8.40 -7.25 11.50
CA MET A 22 8.56 -6.72 12.86
C MET A 22 9.11 -7.78 13.83
N LYS A 23 8.50 -8.98 13.82
CA LYS A 23 8.97 -10.09 14.64
C LYS A 23 10.41 -10.46 14.33
N LYS A 24 10.77 -10.52 13.03
CA LYS A 24 12.15 -10.82 12.63
C LYS A 24 13.15 -9.74 13.04
N ALA A 25 12.79 -8.46 12.94
CA ALA A 25 13.61 -7.37 13.44
C ALA A 25 13.81 -7.48 14.97
N HIS A 26 12.75 -7.80 15.71
CA HIS A 26 12.80 -8.01 17.15
C HIS A 26 13.69 -9.21 17.53
N GLU A 27 13.56 -10.35 16.85
CA GLU A 27 14.37 -11.56 17.06
C GLU A 27 15.88 -11.31 16.85
N ARG A 28 16.22 -10.41 15.90
CA ARG A 28 17.59 -9.98 15.63
C ARG A 28 18.13 -8.98 16.65
N GLY A 29 17.34 -8.64 17.67
CA GLY A 29 17.78 -7.79 18.80
C GLY A 29 17.74 -6.29 18.52
N HIS A 30 17.05 -5.84 17.44
CA HIS A 30 16.86 -4.42 17.20
C HIS A 30 15.90 -3.81 18.25
N ASP A 31 16.05 -2.51 18.52
CA ASP A 31 15.07 -1.76 19.28
C ASP A 31 13.91 -1.45 18.35
N LEU A 32 12.79 -2.13 18.58
CA LEU A 32 11.62 -2.07 17.74
C LEU A 32 10.58 -1.11 18.30
N TYR A 33 10.10 -0.24 17.42
CA TYR A 33 8.99 0.66 17.66
C TYR A 33 7.89 0.40 16.62
N VAL A 34 6.64 0.53 17.02
CA VAL A 34 5.47 0.37 16.14
C VAL A 34 4.53 1.53 16.36
N MET A 35 4.01 2.11 15.28
CA MET A 35 3.07 3.22 15.31
C MET A 35 2.02 3.09 14.20
N SER A 36 0.87 3.68 14.43
CA SER A 36 -0.15 3.89 13.40
C SER A 36 0.21 5.11 12.55
N VAL A 37 -0.27 5.17 11.31
CA VAL A 37 -0.01 6.29 10.39
C VAL A 37 -0.50 7.65 10.90
N GLY A 38 -1.44 7.66 11.84
CA GLY A 38 -1.95 8.86 12.51
C GLY A 38 -1.09 9.40 13.66
N ASP A 39 0.02 8.75 13.97
CA ASP A 39 0.80 9.05 15.18
C ASP A 39 2.05 9.93 14.93
N PHE A 40 2.15 10.55 13.76
CA PHE A 40 3.16 11.58 13.49
C PHE A 40 2.77 12.89 14.18
N ILE A 41 3.77 13.60 14.74
CA ILE A 41 3.59 14.89 15.38
C ILE A 41 4.60 15.89 14.77
N PHE A 42 4.09 16.90 14.07
CA PHE A 42 4.90 17.96 13.49
C PHE A 42 5.07 19.12 14.48
N HIS A 43 6.31 19.60 14.62
CA HIS A 43 6.68 20.84 15.28
C HIS A 43 7.54 21.67 14.32
N HIS A 44 7.28 22.96 14.21
CA HIS A 44 7.95 23.81 13.22
C HIS A 44 9.46 23.97 13.49
N ASP A 45 9.89 23.82 14.72
CA ASP A 45 11.24 24.08 15.22
C ASP A 45 12.00 22.83 15.66
N LYS A 46 11.43 21.63 15.44
CA LYS A 46 12.00 20.36 15.90
C LYS A 46 11.84 19.27 14.83
N PRO A 47 12.67 18.22 14.91
CA PRO A 47 12.40 17.01 14.14
C PRO A 47 11.00 16.47 14.43
N ILE A 48 10.42 15.78 13.44
CA ILE A 48 9.12 15.13 13.60
C ILE A 48 9.19 14.17 14.78
N SER A 49 8.20 14.25 15.65
CA SER A 49 8.02 13.33 16.76
C SER A 49 7.07 12.19 16.36
N LEU A 50 7.30 11.01 16.94
CA LEU A 50 6.58 9.79 16.67
C LEU A 50 5.99 9.26 17.97
N ARG A 51 4.66 9.14 18.02
CA ARG A 51 3.96 8.49 19.12
C ARG A 51 3.90 6.98 18.82
N CYS A 52 4.68 6.19 19.50
CA CYS A 52 4.87 4.78 19.18
C CYS A 52 4.90 3.88 20.41
N LYS A 53 4.60 2.61 20.22
CA LYS A 53 4.82 1.55 21.22
C LYS A 53 6.23 0.99 21.05
N LYS A 54 7.04 0.97 22.12
CA LYS A 54 8.35 0.28 22.13
C LYS A 54 8.15 -1.16 22.54
N VAL A 55 8.44 -2.10 21.64
CA VAL A 55 8.31 -3.53 21.94
C VAL A 55 9.40 -3.98 22.90
N PRO A 56 9.05 -4.54 24.09
CA PRO A 56 10.02 -5.04 25.05
C PRO A 56 10.83 -6.20 24.49
N LYS A 57 12.16 -6.21 24.73
CA LYS A 57 13.06 -7.26 24.22
C LYS A 57 12.78 -8.64 24.80
N THR A 58 12.26 -8.69 26.03
CA THR A 58 12.00 -9.94 26.76
C THR A 58 10.58 -9.95 27.37
N PRO A 59 9.96 -11.13 27.50
CA PRO A 59 10.34 -12.42 26.90
C PRO A 59 10.20 -12.40 25.37
N LYS A 60 10.95 -13.24 24.66
CA LYS A 60 10.77 -13.41 23.20
C LYS A 60 9.51 -14.22 22.94
N SER A 61 8.67 -13.73 22.04
CA SER A 61 7.47 -14.44 21.60
C SER A 61 7.83 -15.58 20.66
N ARG A 62 7.28 -16.79 20.92
CA ARG A 62 7.58 -17.98 20.11
C ARG A 62 6.90 -17.96 18.76
N THR A 63 5.66 -17.46 18.68
CA THR A 63 4.85 -17.41 17.45
C THR A 63 4.61 -15.97 17.01
N VAL A 64 4.14 -15.78 15.78
CA VAL A 64 3.82 -14.46 15.21
C VAL A 64 2.59 -13.88 15.91
N GLU A 65 1.61 -14.73 16.20
CA GLU A 65 0.37 -14.36 16.89
C GLU A 65 0.68 -13.78 18.28
N LYS A 66 1.43 -14.53 19.11
CA LYS A 66 1.82 -14.06 20.44
C LYS A 66 2.70 -12.82 20.43
N PHE A 67 3.49 -12.63 19.37
CA PHE A 67 4.23 -11.40 19.18
C PHE A 67 3.28 -10.23 18.92
N TRP A 68 2.30 -10.44 18.04
CA TRP A 68 1.37 -9.39 17.64
C TRP A 68 0.40 -9.03 18.78
N GLU A 69 -0.19 -10.00 19.46
CA GLU A 69 -0.99 -9.81 20.68
C GLU A 69 -0.27 -8.92 21.70
N ARG A 70 1.04 -9.13 21.89
CA ARG A 70 1.84 -8.31 22.79
C ARG A 70 2.06 -6.87 22.30
N VAL A 71 2.13 -6.63 20.99
CA VAL A 71 2.22 -5.26 20.45
C VAL A 71 0.88 -4.55 20.60
N GLN A 72 -0.22 -5.27 20.41
CA GLN A 72 -1.58 -4.73 20.57
C GLN A 72 -1.99 -4.52 22.03
N ASP A 73 -1.30 -5.17 22.98
CA ASP A 73 -1.63 -5.07 24.41
C ASP A 73 -1.78 -3.61 24.86
N GLU A 74 -2.88 -3.30 25.53
CA GLU A 74 -3.20 -1.98 26.07
C GLU A 74 -2.25 -1.57 27.21
N GLU A 75 -1.65 -2.52 27.91
CA GLU A 75 -0.66 -2.26 28.95
C GLU A 75 0.66 -1.75 28.34
N LEU A 76 0.94 -2.04 27.07
CA LEU A 76 2.09 -1.50 26.36
C LEU A 76 1.86 -0.05 25.97
N LYS A 77 2.29 0.87 26.83
CA LYS A 77 2.02 2.31 26.71
C LYS A 77 2.79 2.94 25.54
N TYR A 78 2.14 3.91 24.93
CA TYR A 78 2.76 4.78 23.93
C TYR A 78 3.86 5.64 24.54
N LYS A 79 4.88 5.92 23.73
CA LYS A 79 5.96 6.88 24.01
C LYS A 79 6.09 7.83 22.83
N VAL A 80 6.51 9.04 23.12
CA VAL A 80 6.89 10.00 22.07
C VAL A 80 8.41 10.00 21.98
N ILE A 81 8.92 9.77 20.78
CA ILE A 81 10.35 9.82 20.45
C ILE A 81 10.59 10.80 19.31
N SER A 82 11.81 11.30 19.16
CA SER A 82 12.19 12.07 17.99
C SER A 82 12.47 11.13 16.80
N SER A 83 12.09 11.52 15.59
CA SER A 83 12.48 10.79 14.38
C SER A 83 14.01 10.72 14.21
N SER A 84 14.74 11.73 14.67
CA SER A 84 16.22 11.75 14.65
C SER A 84 16.87 10.70 15.55
N ASP A 85 16.12 10.09 16.45
CA ASP A 85 16.59 8.97 17.28
C ASP A 85 16.57 7.63 16.55
N LEU A 86 15.96 7.55 15.36
CA LEU A 86 15.82 6.32 14.60
C LEU A 86 16.99 6.11 13.64
N ASP A 87 17.38 4.86 13.46
CA ASP A 87 18.21 4.43 12.34
C ASP A 87 17.38 4.18 11.09
N VAL A 88 16.16 3.63 11.25
CA VAL A 88 15.26 3.26 10.15
C VAL A 88 13.80 3.55 10.49
N LEU A 89 13.11 4.20 9.57
CA LEU A 89 11.65 4.27 9.51
C LEU A 89 11.16 3.34 8.41
N PHE A 90 10.30 2.37 8.71
CA PHE A 90 9.78 1.41 7.76
C PHE A 90 8.31 1.69 7.48
N LEU A 91 8.00 2.26 6.30
CA LEU A 91 6.62 2.51 5.87
C LEU A 91 5.97 1.19 5.42
N ARG A 92 4.90 0.81 6.09
CA ARG A 92 4.16 -0.43 5.81
C ARG A 92 2.65 -0.22 5.71
N ASN A 93 2.15 1.00 5.97
CA ASN A 93 0.77 1.33 5.66
C ASN A 93 0.54 1.23 4.15
N ASN A 94 -0.65 0.77 3.76
CA ASN A 94 -1.06 0.70 2.37
C ASN A 94 -2.07 1.83 2.06
N PRO A 95 -1.66 2.88 1.34
CA PRO A 95 -2.55 4.00 1.04
C PRO A 95 -3.85 3.59 0.32
N THR A 96 -3.78 2.54 -0.52
CA THR A 96 -4.93 2.13 -1.34
C THR A 96 -5.97 1.30 -0.60
N GLU A 97 -5.71 0.93 0.63
CA GLU A 97 -6.62 0.15 1.49
C GLU A 97 -7.29 1.01 2.58
N GLU A 98 -6.98 2.31 2.64
CA GLU A 98 -7.64 3.21 3.58
C GLU A 98 -9.12 3.39 3.20
N THR A 99 -9.98 3.43 4.22
CA THR A 99 -11.43 3.59 4.05
C THR A 99 -11.83 5.05 3.94
N ASP A 100 -13.06 5.33 3.48
CA ASP A 100 -13.53 6.70 3.24
C ASP A 100 -13.42 7.60 4.49
N ASP A 101 -13.59 7.07 5.68
CA ASP A 101 -13.42 7.77 6.96
C ASP A 101 -11.96 8.00 7.36
N ARG A 102 -11.03 7.30 6.72
CA ARG A 102 -9.58 7.39 6.91
C ARG A 102 -8.83 7.98 5.72
N HIS A 103 -9.54 8.62 4.80
CA HIS A 103 -8.94 9.24 3.61
C HIS A 103 -7.74 10.15 3.92
N TRP A 104 -7.71 10.79 5.08
CA TRP A 104 -6.58 11.58 5.58
C TRP A 104 -5.28 10.77 5.71
N ALA A 105 -5.36 9.45 5.93
CA ALA A 105 -4.21 8.57 6.11
C ALA A 105 -3.53 8.17 4.79
N GLU A 106 -4.24 8.30 3.68
CA GLU A 106 -3.83 7.84 2.35
C GLU A 106 -2.42 8.34 1.95
N HIS A 107 -2.14 9.62 2.19
CA HIS A 107 -0.86 10.22 1.84
C HIS A 107 -0.02 10.67 3.04
N SER A 108 -0.58 10.65 4.25
CA SER A 108 0.09 11.17 5.44
C SER A 108 1.41 10.47 5.74
N GLY A 109 1.43 9.14 5.67
CA GLY A 109 2.64 8.35 5.92
C GLY A 109 3.80 8.75 5.02
N ILE A 110 3.54 8.88 3.71
CA ILE A 110 4.56 9.26 2.72
C ILE A 110 4.99 10.71 2.93
N ALA A 111 4.06 11.63 3.19
CA ALA A 111 4.36 13.04 3.39
C ALA A 111 5.30 13.27 4.59
N PHE A 112 4.98 12.70 5.75
CA PHE A 112 5.82 12.79 6.94
C PHE A 112 7.15 12.05 6.78
N ALA A 113 7.13 10.88 6.16
CA ALA A 113 8.34 10.09 5.94
C ALA A 113 9.34 10.78 5.01
N ARG A 114 8.87 11.53 3.99
CA ARG A 114 9.75 12.37 3.15
C ARG A 114 10.50 13.41 3.97
N MET A 115 9.82 14.09 4.90
CA MET A 115 10.44 15.07 5.78
C MET A 115 11.48 14.40 6.70
N ILE A 116 11.18 13.22 7.22
CA ILE A 116 12.09 12.41 8.05
C ILE A 116 13.31 11.98 7.24
N GLN A 117 13.10 11.53 6.00
CA GLN A 117 14.17 11.13 5.09
C GLN A 117 15.10 12.29 4.74
N GLN A 118 14.56 13.50 4.51
CA GLN A 118 15.34 14.72 4.28
C GLN A 118 16.26 15.06 5.45
N ASN A 119 15.88 14.65 6.68
CA ASN A 119 16.70 14.85 7.88
C ASN A 119 17.68 13.70 8.15
N GLY A 120 17.92 12.81 7.18
CA GLY A 120 18.98 11.81 7.20
C GLY A 120 18.63 10.46 7.79
N VAL A 121 17.37 10.21 8.17
CA VAL A 121 16.91 8.89 8.61
C VAL A 121 16.67 8.00 7.38
N LEU A 122 17.13 6.77 7.42
CA LEU A 122 16.83 5.81 6.36
C LEU A 122 15.33 5.46 6.38
N VAL A 123 14.64 5.73 5.28
CA VAL A 123 13.22 5.37 5.11
C VAL A 123 13.08 4.23 4.10
N LEU A 124 12.37 3.17 4.50
CA LEU A 124 12.00 2.02 3.67
C LEU A 124 10.46 1.89 3.61
N ASN A 125 9.82 1.79 2.43
CA ASN A 125 10.42 2.04 1.14
C ASN A 125 10.76 3.54 1.00
N ASP A 126 11.58 3.87 -0.01
CA ASP A 126 11.99 5.26 -0.24
C ASP A 126 10.78 6.18 -0.40
N ALA A 127 10.63 7.16 0.52
CA ALA A 127 9.44 8.01 0.56
C ALA A 127 9.37 9.01 -0.61
N PHE A 128 10.49 9.41 -1.18
CA PHE A 128 10.52 10.25 -2.38
C PHE A 128 10.05 9.46 -3.59
N ALA A 129 10.55 8.23 -3.79
CA ALA A 129 10.11 7.36 -4.86
C ALA A 129 8.61 7.04 -4.72
N MET A 130 8.14 6.69 -3.53
CA MET A 130 6.72 6.44 -3.25
C MET A 130 5.84 7.67 -3.53
N SER A 131 6.34 8.88 -3.32
CA SER A 131 5.58 10.10 -3.60
C SER A 131 5.33 10.37 -5.09
N HIS A 132 6.04 9.70 -5.99
CA HIS A 132 5.80 9.72 -7.42
C HIS A 132 4.89 8.58 -7.90
N ALA A 133 4.65 7.59 -7.05
CA ALA A 133 3.89 6.38 -7.35
C ALA A 133 2.56 6.31 -6.58
N PHE A 134 1.92 7.46 -6.29
CA PHE A 134 0.63 7.50 -5.57
C PHE A 134 -0.46 6.68 -6.25
N ILE A 135 -0.45 6.65 -7.58
CA ILE A 135 -1.33 5.80 -8.37
C ILE A 135 -0.49 4.68 -8.95
N ASP A 136 -0.34 3.61 -8.19
CA ASP A 136 0.55 2.49 -8.45
C ASP A 136 0.36 1.86 -9.83
N LYS A 137 -0.89 1.65 -10.25
CA LYS A 137 -1.20 1.07 -11.56
C LYS A 137 -0.84 2.00 -12.73
N LEU A 138 -0.88 3.31 -12.55
CA LEU A 138 -0.44 4.26 -13.55
C LEU A 138 1.09 4.25 -13.67
N TYR A 139 1.79 4.11 -12.55
CA TYR A 139 3.24 3.99 -12.53
C TYR A 139 3.74 2.78 -13.34
N PHE A 140 2.99 1.68 -13.38
CA PHE A 140 3.33 0.53 -14.24
C PHE A 140 3.35 0.87 -15.73
N GLU A 141 2.70 1.96 -16.15
CA GLU A 141 2.75 2.40 -17.54
C GLU A 141 4.12 2.98 -17.95
N GLU A 142 4.98 3.31 -17.01
CA GLU A 142 6.38 3.67 -17.27
C GLU A 142 7.28 2.48 -17.60
N LEU A 143 6.81 1.23 -17.34
CA LEU A 143 7.55 0.04 -17.68
C LEU A 143 7.59 -0.21 -19.20
N PRO A 144 8.61 -0.93 -19.73
CA PRO A 144 8.71 -1.26 -21.14
C PRO A 144 7.46 -1.96 -21.68
N SER A 145 7.02 -1.59 -22.87
CA SER A 145 5.80 -2.15 -23.50
C SER A 145 5.83 -3.66 -23.69
N ILE A 146 7.03 -4.26 -23.83
CA ILE A 146 7.19 -5.71 -24.03
C ILE A 146 6.71 -6.55 -22.85
N ILE A 147 6.64 -5.96 -21.65
CA ILE A 147 6.19 -6.67 -20.44
C ILE A 147 4.79 -6.23 -20.01
N LYS A 148 4.14 -5.38 -20.79
CA LYS A 148 2.79 -4.87 -20.50
C LYS A 148 1.78 -5.41 -21.49
N PRO A 149 0.58 -5.78 -21.06
CA PRO A 149 -0.53 -6.05 -21.95
C PRO A 149 -1.01 -4.72 -22.58
N ASN A 150 -1.63 -4.81 -23.77
CA ASN A 150 -2.27 -3.66 -24.39
C ASN A 150 -3.33 -3.07 -23.45
N SER A 151 -3.19 -1.78 -23.14
CA SER A 151 -4.02 -1.11 -22.13
C SER A 151 -4.41 0.28 -22.59
N LEU A 152 -5.57 0.71 -22.13
CA LEU A 152 -6.07 2.09 -22.26
C LEU A 152 -6.53 2.58 -20.89
N ILE A 153 -6.12 3.78 -20.50
CA ILE A 153 -6.55 4.41 -19.25
C ILE A 153 -7.39 5.64 -19.60
N THR A 154 -8.67 5.61 -19.28
CA THR A 154 -9.61 6.70 -19.57
C THR A 154 -10.81 6.68 -18.63
N ARG A 155 -11.56 7.80 -18.60
CA ARG A 155 -12.92 7.88 -18.04
C ARG A 155 -14.00 7.98 -19.13
N ASN A 156 -13.59 8.07 -20.38
CA ASN A 156 -14.50 8.28 -21.49
C ASN A 156 -15.10 6.95 -21.94
N LYS A 157 -16.43 6.88 -21.93
CA LYS A 157 -17.19 5.70 -22.33
C LYS A 157 -16.94 5.30 -23.79
N GLU A 158 -16.82 6.28 -24.67
CA GLU A 158 -16.65 6.04 -26.12
C GLU A 158 -15.29 5.42 -26.40
N ASP A 159 -14.24 5.87 -25.73
CA ASP A 159 -12.90 5.30 -25.82
C ASP A 159 -12.87 3.85 -25.32
N LEU A 160 -13.54 3.56 -24.19
CA LEU A 160 -13.66 2.21 -23.67
C LEU A 160 -14.40 1.27 -24.62
N LEU A 161 -15.49 1.74 -25.22
CA LEU A 161 -16.24 0.97 -26.21
C LEU A 161 -15.44 0.74 -27.50
N LYS A 162 -14.65 1.74 -27.92
CA LYS A 162 -13.74 1.59 -29.07
C LYS A 162 -12.67 0.56 -28.76
N PHE A 163 -11.98 0.66 -27.61
CA PHE A 163 -10.97 -0.31 -27.17
C PHE A 163 -11.53 -1.73 -27.15
N TRP A 164 -12.74 -1.92 -26.60
CA TRP A 164 -13.40 -3.23 -26.59
C TRP A 164 -13.61 -3.81 -27.99
N LYS A 165 -14.07 -2.98 -28.95
CA LYS A 165 -14.27 -3.41 -30.35
C LYS A 165 -12.95 -3.78 -31.02
N ASP A 166 -11.92 -2.96 -30.83
CA ASP A 166 -10.61 -3.12 -31.45
C ASP A 166 -9.88 -4.39 -30.91
N ASN A 167 -10.18 -4.79 -29.68
CA ASN A 167 -9.64 -6.00 -29.03
C ASN A 167 -10.59 -7.23 -29.18
N GLY A 168 -11.28 -7.35 -30.28
CA GLY A 168 -12.08 -8.55 -30.59
C GLY A 168 -13.30 -8.73 -29.68
N LYS A 169 -13.81 -7.65 -29.09
CA LYS A 169 -14.92 -7.64 -28.12
C LYS A 169 -14.64 -8.45 -26.86
N LYS A 170 -13.39 -8.43 -26.40
CA LYS A 170 -12.98 -9.03 -25.14
C LYS A 170 -11.96 -8.15 -24.45
N MET A 171 -12.22 -7.77 -23.22
CA MET A 171 -11.31 -6.94 -22.41
C MET A 171 -11.53 -7.17 -20.93
N VAL A 172 -10.59 -6.72 -20.13
CA VAL A 172 -10.72 -6.60 -18.68
C VAL A 172 -10.85 -5.12 -18.32
N LEU A 173 -11.88 -4.77 -17.56
CA LEU A 173 -12.02 -3.44 -16.95
C LEU A 173 -11.66 -3.52 -15.47
N LYS A 174 -10.84 -2.59 -15.01
CA LYS A 174 -10.47 -2.49 -13.59
C LYS A 174 -10.31 -1.03 -13.20
N PRO A 175 -10.60 -0.65 -11.94
CA PRO A 175 -10.32 0.71 -11.47
C PRO A 175 -8.82 0.98 -11.49
N LEU A 176 -8.44 2.23 -11.68
CA LEU A 176 -7.04 2.64 -11.61
C LEU A 176 -6.49 2.47 -10.19
N GLU A 177 -7.31 2.75 -9.19
CA GLU A 177 -6.99 2.57 -7.77
C GLU A 177 -7.56 1.27 -7.22
N GLY A 178 -7.11 0.86 -6.02
CA GLY A 178 -7.56 -0.35 -5.33
C GLY A 178 -6.74 -1.60 -5.65
N SER A 179 -6.89 -2.62 -4.81
CA SER A 179 -6.11 -3.86 -4.82
C SER A 179 -6.99 -5.10 -4.72
N GLY A 180 -6.37 -6.29 -4.64
CA GLY A 180 -7.07 -7.54 -4.33
C GLY A 180 -8.12 -8.01 -5.34
N GLY A 181 -8.10 -7.52 -6.59
CA GLY A 181 -9.05 -7.94 -7.63
C GLY A 181 -10.46 -7.36 -7.48
N GLN A 182 -10.68 -6.44 -6.56
CA GLN A 182 -11.98 -5.79 -6.38
C GLN A 182 -12.35 -4.94 -7.60
N ASN A 183 -13.61 -5.03 -8.01
CA ASN A 183 -14.17 -4.31 -9.16
C ASN A 183 -13.43 -4.60 -10.49
N VAL A 184 -12.87 -5.79 -10.65
CA VAL A 184 -12.31 -6.27 -11.91
C VAL A 184 -13.39 -7.02 -12.68
N TYR A 185 -13.65 -6.59 -13.89
CA TYR A 185 -14.72 -7.15 -14.75
C TYR A 185 -14.14 -7.70 -16.04
N LEU A 186 -14.37 -8.98 -16.30
CA LEU A 186 -14.18 -9.55 -17.63
C LEU A 186 -15.38 -9.18 -18.51
N ILE A 187 -15.11 -8.52 -19.62
CA ILE A 187 -16.08 -8.12 -20.62
C ILE A 187 -15.84 -8.94 -21.88
N ASP A 188 -16.84 -9.72 -22.28
CA ASP A 188 -16.84 -10.52 -23.51
C ASP A 188 -17.94 -10.05 -24.48
N LYS A 189 -18.10 -10.78 -25.60
CA LYS A 189 -19.05 -10.45 -26.67
C LYS A 189 -20.51 -10.41 -26.20
N ASP A 190 -20.84 -11.25 -25.22
CA ASP A 190 -22.23 -11.48 -24.77
C ASP A 190 -22.60 -10.64 -23.54
N LYS A 191 -21.74 -9.69 -23.13
CA LYS A 191 -21.95 -8.89 -21.92
C LYS A 191 -23.12 -7.92 -22.11
N LYS A 192 -24.31 -8.32 -21.69
CA LYS A 192 -25.55 -7.54 -21.82
C LYS A 192 -25.54 -6.20 -21.08
N ASN A 193 -24.76 -6.07 -20.00
CA ASN A 193 -24.74 -4.88 -19.15
C ASN A 193 -23.47 -4.02 -19.31
N LEU A 194 -22.78 -4.09 -20.46
CA LEU A 194 -21.51 -3.39 -20.67
C LEU A 194 -21.62 -1.88 -20.37
N ASN A 195 -22.64 -1.21 -20.88
CA ASN A 195 -22.83 0.22 -20.64
C ASN A 195 -22.99 0.55 -19.14
N GLN A 196 -23.76 -0.27 -18.43
CA GLN A 196 -23.99 -0.07 -17.00
C GLN A 196 -22.71 -0.31 -16.16
N ILE A 197 -21.91 -1.30 -16.55
CA ILE A 197 -20.61 -1.56 -15.91
C ILE A 197 -19.69 -0.36 -16.12
N ILE A 198 -19.56 0.12 -17.36
CA ILE A 198 -18.73 1.30 -17.67
C ILE A 198 -19.19 2.51 -16.85
N GLU A 199 -20.48 2.80 -16.85
CA GLU A 199 -21.02 3.93 -16.08
C GLU A 199 -20.79 3.81 -14.58
N THR A 200 -20.85 2.61 -14.02
CA THR A 200 -20.61 2.38 -12.61
C THR A 200 -19.15 2.56 -12.23
N ILE A 201 -18.24 1.99 -13.01
CA ILE A 201 -16.82 2.04 -12.70
C ILE A 201 -16.21 3.42 -12.94
N THR A 202 -16.64 4.13 -14.00
CA THR A 202 -16.14 5.47 -14.34
C THR A 202 -16.63 6.58 -13.40
N LYS A 203 -17.71 6.35 -12.64
CA LYS A 203 -18.17 7.27 -11.59
C LYS A 203 -17.12 7.43 -10.49
N LYS A 204 -16.37 6.38 -10.18
CA LYS A 204 -15.37 6.36 -9.10
C LYS A 204 -14.02 6.95 -9.51
N GLY A 205 -13.69 7.01 -10.79
CA GLY A 205 -12.38 7.52 -11.22
C GLY A 205 -12.01 7.06 -12.62
N TYR A 206 -10.71 7.09 -12.91
CA TYR A 206 -10.15 6.53 -14.11
C TYR A 206 -10.25 5.01 -14.13
N VAL A 207 -10.34 4.44 -15.33
CA VAL A 207 -10.50 3.01 -15.56
C VAL A 207 -9.42 2.53 -16.50
N ILE A 208 -8.85 1.37 -16.21
CA ILE A 208 -7.96 0.63 -17.09
C ILE A 208 -8.81 -0.36 -17.88
N ALA A 209 -8.87 -0.20 -19.20
CA ALA A 209 -9.28 -1.24 -20.13
C ALA A 209 -8.02 -1.97 -20.62
N GLN A 210 -7.99 -3.27 -20.47
CA GLN A 210 -6.82 -4.09 -20.77
C GLN A 210 -7.22 -5.28 -21.63
N GLU A 211 -6.36 -5.68 -22.56
CA GLU A 211 -6.58 -6.92 -23.31
C GLU A 211 -6.70 -8.11 -22.35
N PHE A 212 -7.50 -9.08 -22.75
CA PHE A 212 -7.64 -10.31 -21.99
C PHE A 212 -6.47 -11.25 -22.28
N LEU A 213 -5.76 -11.67 -21.24
CA LEU A 213 -4.70 -12.66 -21.31
C LEU A 213 -5.27 -14.06 -21.04
N PRO A 214 -5.35 -14.96 -22.02
CA PRO A 214 -5.95 -16.30 -21.84
C PRO A 214 -5.25 -17.14 -20.77
N GLU A 215 -3.95 -16.92 -20.60
CA GLU A 215 -3.10 -17.65 -19.66
C GLU A 215 -3.46 -17.42 -18.20
N VAL A 216 -4.23 -16.39 -17.88
CA VAL A 216 -4.67 -16.11 -16.50
C VAL A 216 -5.40 -17.29 -15.85
N SER A 217 -6.01 -18.16 -16.65
CA SER A 217 -6.66 -19.39 -16.18
C SER A 217 -5.69 -20.42 -15.60
N LYS A 218 -4.39 -20.29 -15.91
CA LYS A 218 -3.31 -21.16 -15.40
C LYS A 218 -2.70 -20.63 -14.10
N GLY A 219 -3.17 -19.47 -13.61
CA GLY A 219 -2.63 -18.78 -12.46
C GLY A 219 -1.64 -17.69 -12.82
N ASP A 220 -1.01 -17.13 -11.79
CA ASP A 220 0.00 -16.08 -11.87
C ASP A 220 1.28 -16.49 -11.16
N VAL A 221 2.38 -15.86 -11.52
CA VAL A 221 3.67 -16.02 -10.84
C VAL A 221 4.07 -14.71 -10.22
N ARG A 222 4.26 -14.72 -8.91
CA ARG A 222 4.77 -13.55 -8.18
C ARG A 222 6.29 -13.58 -8.13
N VAL A 223 6.92 -12.58 -8.72
CA VAL A 223 8.38 -12.37 -8.65
C VAL A 223 8.66 -11.29 -7.60
N ILE A 224 9.55 -11.60 -6.65
CA ILE A 224 10.02 -10.65 -5.64
C ILE A 224 11.47 -10.31 -5.97
N LEU A 225 11.75 -9.02 -6.15
CA LEU A 225 13.10 -8.49 -6.36
C LEU A 225 13.58 -7.90 -5.03
N MET A 226 14.84 -8.23 -4.65
CA MET A 226 15.48 -7.77 -3.42
C MET A 226 16.85 -7.21 -3.73
#